data_b9bc2955f47282d0ab6f0e2cc82051f5
#
_entry.id   b9bc2955f47282d0ab6f0e2cc82051f5
#
_cell.length_a   1.000
_cell.length_b   1.000
_cell.length_c   1.000
_cell.angle_alpha   90.00
_cell.angle_beta   90.00
_cell.angle_gamma   90.00
#
_symmetry.space_group_name_H-M   'P 1'
#
loop_
_entity.id
_entity.type
_entity.pdbx_description
1 polymer ?
#
loop_
_entity_poly.entity_id
_entity_poly.type
_entity_poly.pdbx_seq_one_letter_code
_entity_poly.pdbx_strand_id
1 'polypeptide(L)'
;MGKVVKLEPAAKGRPGARDGRRSLAPRGVGRSPSVERRQRSRRDKTALVLGGGGFTGGVYEIGALRALDLLAVNSTVNNFDVYVGTSAGAFIAALCANGVTPEEMMQVVTRQGKVPFKDIDISDLLRPNLLEFARKGALMPLRALSLARQVLAQPGGVSLMDVLLGLADNLPSGIYTGAGIEDYLRQVLSEPGRTDDFAELPCELYIAATDLDTCERVVFGVDGSEDVPISLAVRASGALPMVYAPVKIHDRELIDGGMVSTTNLDIAVEAGAKLVVVINPIVPFINDFADTVKTIHGRRARRVSDMGFAQIGYQAFKLVAHQRLHELAKTWEERYPGVDIVLIEPEPADELMFQTSMMSFASRVEIARHGFESVTKRLAGEYQRYQDVAERHGIDISGKRVRQVVEHFDAEPESVSAWRKILEGTTGALLRQAGSAAS
;
A
#
# COMPACT_ATOMS: atom_id res chain seq x y z
N MET A 1 20.09 8.39 2.56
CA MET A 1 19.00 9.19 1.93
C MET A 1 18.98 8.84 0.46
N GLY A 2 17.94 8.13 0.00
CA GLY A 2 17.77 7.87 -1.43
C GLY A 2 17.33 9.17 -2.13
N LYS A 3 18.00 9.51 -3.22
CA LYS A 3 17.64 10.63 -4.08
C LYS A 3 16.29 10.33 -4.74
N VAL A 4 15.34 11.25 -4.69
CA VAL A 4 14.10 11.14 -5.48
C VAL A 4 14.48 11.43 -6.93
N VAL A 5 14.29 10.45 -7.82
CA VAL A 5 14.53 10.63 -9.26
C VAL A 5 13.17 10.84 -9.93
N LYS A 6 13.03 11.96 -10.61
CA LYS A 6 11.89 12.21 -11.50
C LYS A 6 12.05 11.38 -12.77
N LEU A 7 10.97 10.82 -13.29
CA LEU A 7 10.95 10.15 -14.59
C LEU A 7 11.13 11.23 -15.68
N GLU A 8 12.16 11.11 -16.52
CA GLU A 8 12.28 11.98 -17.70
C GLU A 8 11.51 11.35 -18.86
N PRO A 9 10.69 12.13 -19.59
CA PRO A 9 10.02 11.63 -20.78
C PRO A 9 11.03 11.23 -21.85
N ALA A 10 10.79 10.13 -22.55
CA ALA A 10 11.64 9.63 -23.62
C ALA A 10 11.94 10.75 -24.65
N ALA A 11 13.20 11.01 -24.92
CA ALA A 11 13.65 12.04 -25.85
C ALA A 11 13.06 11.79 -27.24
N LYS A 12 12.09 12.60 -27.66
CA LYS A 12 11.58 12.61 -29.03
C LYS A 12 12.70 13.08 -29.95
N GLY A 13 13.09 12.22 -30.89
CA GLY A 13 14.09 12.47 -31.89
C GLY A 13 13.81 13.79 -32.61
N ARG A 14 14.81 14.62 -32.72
CA ARG A 14 14.75 15.91 -33.40
C ARG A 14 14.53 15.71 -34.92
N PRO A 15 13.53 16.34 -35.53
CA PRO A 15 13.59 16.68 -36.93
C PRO A 15 14.18 18.10 -37.08
N GLY A 16 15.01 18.24 -38.08
CA GLY A 16 15.83 19.42 -38.37
C GLY A 16 15.07 20.71 -38.61
N ALA A 17 15.78 21.78 -38.33
CA ALA A 17 15.41 23.16 -38.51
C ALA A 17 14.94 23.51 -39.92
N ARG A 18 13.84 24.26 -40.03
CA ARG A 18 13.59 25.24 -41.10
C ARG A 18 12.95 26.49 -40.53
N ASP A 19 13.65 27.54 -40.78
CA ASP A 19 13.37 28.94 -40.50
C ASP A 19 12.13 29.43 -41.26
N GLY A 20 11.34 30.37 -40.69
CA GLY A 20 10.24 30.99 -41.38
C GLY A 20 9.32 31.85 -40.50
N ARG A 21 9.74 33.10 -40.25
CA ARG A 21 8.92 34.14 -39.60
C ARG A 21 7.57 34.34 -40.32
N ARG A 22 6.49 34.46 -39.56
CA ARG A 22 5.42 35.47 -39.75
C ARG A 22 4.54 35.58 -38.51
N SER A 23 4.47 36.78 -37.98
CA SER A 23 3.59 37.27 -36.93
C SER A 23 2.15 37.37 -37.40
N LEU A 24 1.20 36.91 -36.61
CA LEU A 24 -0.20 37.40 -36.62
C LEU A 24 -0.79 37.23 -35.21
N ALA A 25 -1.34 38.33 -34.68
CA ALA A 25 -1.92 38.45 -33.36
C ALA A 25 -3.23 37.65 -33.21
N PRO A 26 -3.59 37.24 -31.99
CA PRO A 26 -4.73 36.37 -31.77
C PRO A 26 -6.03 37.13 -31.55
N ARG A 27 -7.08 36.67 -32.21
CA ARG A 27 -8.48 36.96 -31.83
C ARG A 27 -8.88 36.12 -30.65
N GLY A 28 -9.47 36.77 -29.64
CA GLY A 28 -9.96 36.15 -28.42
C GLY A 28 -11.02 35.08 -28.69
N VAL A 29 -10.86 33.98 -28.00
CA VAL A 29 -11.88 32.93 -27.82
C VAL A 29 -12.14 32.79 -26.34
N GLY A 30 -13.43 32.72 -26.01
CA GLY A 30 -13.97 32.85 -24.67
C GLY A 30 -13.38 31.89 -23.64
N ARG A 31 -13.20 32.42 -22.43
CA ARG A 31 -12.88 31.70 -21.22
C ARG A 31 -14.00 30.71 -20.88
N SER A 32 -13.70 29.44 -20.88
CA SER A 32 -14.48 28.44 -20.17
C SER A 32 -14.52 28.79 -18.67
N PRO A 33 -15.62 28.54 -17.96
CA PRO A 33 -15.70 28.87 -16.54
C PRO A 33 -14.68 28.02 -15.79
N SER A 34 -13.69 28.70 -15.21
CA SER A 34 -12.82 28.15 -14.20
C SER A 34 -13.69 27.65 -13.05
N VAL A 35 -13.63 26.36 -12.77
CA VAL A 35 -14.13 25.78 -11.52
C VAL A 35 -13.48 26.59 -10.41
N GLU A 36 -14.28 27.40 -9.71
CA GLU A 36 -13.86 28.11 -8.51
C GLU A 36 -13.35 27.06 -7.52
N ARG A 37 -12.05 27.00 -7.40
CA ARG A 37 -11.36 26.37 -6.29
C ARG A 37 -11.83 27.16 -5.05
N ARG A 38 -12.85 26.64 -4.35
CA ARG A 38 -13.28 27.20 -3.08
C ARG A 38 -12.02 27.35 -2.23
N GLN A 39 -11.66 28.59 -1.89
CA GLN A 39 -10.67 28.88 -0.85
C GLN A 39 -11.15 28.22 0.45
N ARG A 40 -10.68 26.99 0.70
CA ARG A 40 -10.74 26.40 2.03
C ARG A 40 -9.96 27.38 2.92
N SER A 41 -10.59 27.86 3.99
CA SER A 41 -9.93 28.60 5.06
C SER A 41 -8.62 27.88 5.42
N ARG A 42 -7.59 28.60 5.79
CA ARG A 42 -6.22 28.20 6.13
C ARG A 42 -6.15 27.02 7.12
N ARG A 43 -6.62 25.86 6.74
CA ARG A 43 -6.45 24.60 7.46
C ARG A 43 -5.09 24.03 7.06
N ASP A 44 -4.36 23.52 8.03
CA ASP A 44 -3.13 22.80 7.79
C ASP A 44 -3.37 21.62 6.86
N LYS A 45 -2.42 21.40 5.93
CA LYS A 45 -2.47 20.29 4.98
C LYS A 45 -2.29 18.97 5.73
N THR A 46 -3.15 18.00 5.45
CA THR A 46 -3.16 16.70 6.11
C THR A 46 -2.79 15.58 5.14
N ALA A 47 -2.07 14.57 5.60
CA ALA A 47 -1.67 13.43 4.79
C ALA A 47 -2.00 12.09 5.43
N LEU A 48 -2.39 11.14 4.58
CA LEU A 48 -2.54 9.73 4.91
C LEU A 48 -1.46 8.93 4.18
N VAL A 49 -0.66 8.19 4.94
CA VAL A 49 0.43 7.36 4.43
C VAL A 49 0.12 5.89 4.70
N LEU A 50 0.05 5.10 3.65
CA LEU A 50 -0.30 3.68 3.69
C LEU A 50 0.90 2.84 3.28
N GLY A 51 1.31 1.95 4.18
CA GLY A 51 2.53 1.17 4.05
C GLY A 51 2.36 -0.09 3.21
N GLY A 52 3.47 -0.77 2.94
CA GLY A 52 3.42 -2.09 2.32
C GLY A 52 2.91 -3.18 3.27
N GLY A 53 2.77 -4.40 2.77
CA GLY A 53 2.38 -5.53 3.62
C GLY A 53 1.73 -6.69 2.87
N GLY A 54 1.77 -6.66 1.53
CA GLY A 54 1.08 -7.62 0.68
C GLY A 54 -0.44 -7.53 0.83
N PHE A 55 -1.16 -8.52 0.32
CA PHE A 55 -2.62 -8.54 0.40
C PHE A 55 -3.13 -8.47 1.86
N THR A 56 -2.50 -9.21 2.77
CA THR A 56 -2.83 -9.21 4.20
C THR A 56 -2.65 -7.82 4.84
N GLY A 57 -1.57 -7.12 4.49
CA GLY A 57 -1.32 -5.75 4.96
C GLY A 57 -2.39 -4.77 4.47
N GLY A 58 -2.73 -4.79 3.17
CA GLY A 58 -3.79 -3.94 2.63
C GLY A 58 -5.16 -4.19 3.26
N VAL A 59 -5.48 -5.44 3.55
CA VAL A 59 -6.73 -5.79 4.26
C VAL A 59 -6.73 -5.28 5.71
N TYR A 60 -5.59 -5.36 6.41
CA TYR A 60 -5.43 -4.74 7.73
C TYR A 60 -5.63 -3.23 7.67
N GLU A 61 -5.07 -2.55 6.65
CA GLU A 61 -5.24 -1.11 6.43
C GLU A 61 -6.71 -0.73 6.24
N ILE A 62 -7.49 -1.52 5.49
CA ILE A 62 -8.93 -1.27 5.34
C ILE A 62 -9.63 -1.26 6.71
N GLY A 63 -9.31 -2.23 7.58
CA GLY A 63 -9.81 -2.28 8.95
C GLY A 63 -9.38 -1.05 9.77
N ALA A 64 -8.11 -0.68 9.71
CA ALA A 64 -7.56 0.49 10.39
C ALA A 64 -8.22 1.81 9.92
N LEU A 65 -8.40 1.98 8.61
CA LEU A 65 -9.09 3.15 8.04
C LEU A 65 -10.54 3.24 8.52
N ARG A 66 -11.22 2.10 8.64
CA ARG A 66 -12.58 2.05 9.19
C ARG A 66 -12.62 2.47 10.66
N ALA A 67 -11.59 2.12 11.46
CA ALA A 67 -11.47 2.58 12.84
C ALA A 67 -11.25 4.10 12.93
N LEU A 68 -10.42 4.67 12.04
CA LEU A 68 -10.22 6.12 11.95
C LEU A 68 -11.51 6.87 11.59
N ASP A 69 -12.27 6.37 10.62
CA ASP A 69 -13.57 6.94 10.25
C ASP A 69 -14.59 6.89 11.39
N LEU A 70 -14.55 5.83 12.20
CA LEU A 70 -15.39 5.72 13.38
C LEU A 70 -15.03 6.78 14.44
N LEU A 71 -13.75 7.05 14.62
CA LEU A 71 -13.23 8.00 15.58
C LEU A 71 -13.57 9.44 15.19
N ALA A 72 -13.39 9.80 13.93
CA ALA A 72 -13.62 11.14 13.42
C ALA A 72 -15.12 11.51 13.37
N VAL A 73 -15.43 12.77 13.68
CA VAL A 73 -16.81 13.30 13.69
C VAL A 73 -17.06 14.20 12.49
N ASN A 74 -16.13 15.10 12.20
CA ASN A 74 -16.25 16.13 11.18
C ASN A 74 -15.35 15.87 9.95
N SER A 75 -14.69 14.74 9.89
CA SER A 75 -13.81 14.35 8.78
C SER A 75 -13.94 12.86 8.46
N THR A 76 -13.42 12.44 7.31
CA THR A 76 -13.28 11.05 6.91
C THR A 76 -11.88 10.82 6.37
N VAL A 77 -11.47 9.56 6.23
CA VAL A 77 -10.17 9.21 5.62
C VAL A 77 -10.10 9.58 4.14
N ASN A 78 -11.22 9.88 3.48
CA ASN A 78 -11.27 10.38 2.11
C ASN A 78 -11.09 11.91 1.99
N ASN A 79 -10.91 12.62 3.13
CA ASN A 79 -10.76 14.07 3.16
C ASN A 79 -9.32 14.56 3.42
N PHE A 80 -8.35 13.67 3.35
CA PHE A 80 -6.94 14.06 3.39
C PHE A 80 -6.55 14.81 2.11
N ASP A 81 -5.62 15.76 2.24
CA ASP A 81 -5.13 16.56 1.12
C ASP A 81 -4.08 15.80 0.31
N VAL A 82 -3.35 14.87 0.97
CA VAL A 82 -2.25 14.09 0.40
C VAL A 82 -2.43 12.62 0.77
N TYR A 83 -2.25 11.74 -0.20
CA TYR A 83 -2.14 10.30 0.00
C TYR A 83 -0.77 9.82 -0.49
N VAL A 84 -0.10 9.01 0.32
CA VAL A 84 1.15 8.34 -0.06
C VAL A 84 0.94 6.85 0.10
N GLY A 85 1.18 6.09 -0.97
CA GLY A 85 1.00 4.65 -0.96
C GLY A 85 2.27 3.90 -1.34
N THR A 86 2.49 2.76 -0.68
CA THR A 86 3.61 1.85 -0.96
C THR A 86 3.08 0.42 -1.02
N SER A 87 3.38 -0.32 -2.11
CA SER A 87 2.97 -1.73 -2.27
C SER A 87 1.45 -1.91 -2.14
N ALA A 88 0.98 -2.74 -1.23
CA ALA A 88 -0.45 -2.89 -0.95
C ALA A 88 -1.12 -1.57 -0.54
N GLY A 89 -0.40 -0.74 0.25
CA GLY A 89 -0.88 0.59 0.62
C GLY A 89 -1.03 1.54 -0.58
N ALA A 90 -0.29 1.34 -1.67
CA ALA A 90 -0.50 2.10 -2.91
C ALA A 90 -1.88 1.82 -3.54
N PHE A 91 -2.31 0.54 -3.49
CA PHE A 91 -3.64 0.15 -3.95
C PHE A 91 -4.75 0.80 -3.11
N ILE A 92 -4.61 0.75 -1.78
CA ILE A 92 -5.59 1.36 -0.86
C ILE A 92 -5.58 2.88 -0.96
N ALA A 93 -4.40 3.52 -1.08
CA ALA A 93 -4.27 4.97 -1.27
C ALA A 93 -4.94 5.45 -2.56
N ALA A 94 -4.78 4.71 -3.67
CA ALA A 94 -5.43 5.01 -4.94
C ALA A 94 -6.96 4.95 -4.83
N LEU A 95 -7.51 3.98 -4.09
CA LEU A 95 -8.94 3.89 -3.82
C LEU A 95 -9.42 5.07 -2.95
N CYS A 96 -8.71 5.39 -1.85
CA CYS A 96 -9.06 6.52 -0.97
C CYS A 96 -9.04 7.86 -1.72
N ALA A 97 -8.00 8.11 -2.54
CA ALA A 97 -7.86 9.32 -3.35
C ALA A 97 -8.98 9.47 -4.39
N ASN A 98 -9.53 8.35 -4.87
CA ASN A 98 -10.69 8.28 -5.76
C ASN A 98 -12.04 8.27 -5.01
N GLY A 99 -12.06 8.55 -3.70
CA GLY A 99 -13.27 8.67 -2.92
C GLY A 99 -13.92 7.35 -2.53
N VAL A 100 -13.26 6.20 -2.75
CA VAL A 100 -13.76 4.91 -2.26
C VAL A 100 -13.63 4.86 -0.75
N THR A 101 -14.73 4.66 -0.07
CA THR A 101 -14.78 4.70 1.40
C THR A 101 -14.28 3.39 2.02
N PRO A 102 -13.76 3.41 3.27
CA PRO A 102 -13.40 2.18 3.98
C PRO A 102 -14.56 1.20 4.13
N GLU A 103 -15.79 1.71 4.22
CA GLU A 103 -17.00 0.89 4.24
C GLU A 103 -17.20 0.11 2.95
N GLU A 104 -17.06 0.77 1.79
CA GLU A 104 -17.15 0.12 0.47
C GLU A 104 -16.06 -0.93 0.31
N MET A 105 -14.81 -0.62 0.71
CA MET A 105 -13.70 -1.58 0.68
C MET A 105 -13.99 -2.79 1.58
N MET A 106 -14.54 -2.55 2.77
CA MET A 106 -14.92 -3.60 3.72
C MET A 106 -16.02 -4.51 3.16
N GLN A 107 -17.03 -3.93 2.47
CA GLN A 107 -18.09 -4.70 1.81
C GLN A 107 -17.52 -5.64 0.73
N VAL A 108 -16.55 -5.16 -0.04
CA VAL A 108 -15.84 -6.01 -1.03
C VAL A 108 -15.09 -7.15 -0.34
N VAL A 109 -14.30 -6.85 0.70
CA VAL A 109 -13.52 -7.85 1.45
C VAL A 109 -14.42 -8.90 2.08
N THR A 110 -15.56 -8.50 2.64
CA THR A 110 -16.50 -9.38 3.34
C THR A 110 -17.51 -10.04 2.42
N ARG A 111 -17.57 -9.63 1.14
CA ARG A 111 -18.59 -10.06 0.16
C ARG A 111 -20.03 -9.83 0.64
N GLN A 112 -20.27 -8.68 1.27
CA GLN A 112 -21.55 -8.34 1.86
C GLN A 112 -22.20 -7.13 1.19
N GLY A 113 -23.54 -7.17 1.03
CA GLY A 113 -24.30 -6.06 0.47
C GLY A 113 -24.27 -5.98 -1.05
N LYS A 114 -24.72 -4.84 -1.59
CA LYS A 114 -24.50 -4.47 -3.00
C LYS A 114 -23.06 -3.98 -3.10
N VAL A 115 -22.22 -4.81 -3.67
CA VAL A 115 -20.80 -4.46 -3.87
C VAL A 115 -20.73 -3.29 -4.84
N PRO A 116 -20.12 -2.15 -4.48
CA PRO A 116 -20.09 -0.93 -5.30
C PRO A 116 -19.21 -1.08 -6.56
N PHE A 117 -18.36 -2.10 -6.62
CA PHE A 117 -17.53 -2.45 -7.77
C PHE A 117 -17.23 -3.96 -7.78
N LYS A 118 -16.65 -4.47 -8.87
CA LYS A 118 -16.34 -5.89 -9.04
C LYS A 118 -15.59 -6.45 -7.82
N ASP A 119 -16.05 -7.59 -7.30
CA ASP A 119 -15.33 -8.32 -6.25
C ASP A 119 -13.93 -8.74 -6.75
N ILE A 120 -12.95 -8.64 -5.86
CA ILE A 120 -11.59 -9.10 -6.15
C ILE A 120 -11.53 -10.62 -6.04
N ASP A 121 -11.02 -11.28 -7.06
CA ASP A 121 -10.79 -12.73 -7.02
C ASP A 121 -9.28 -13.02 -6.92
N ILE A 122 -8.95 -14.16 -6.34
CA ILE A 122 -7.56 -14.61 -6.22
C ILE A 122 -6.88 -14.74 -7.60
N SER A 123 -7.65 -15.08 -8.63
CA SER A 123 -7.18 -15.12 -10.02
C SER A 123 -6.83 -13.75 -10.59
N ASP A 124 -7.42 -12.67 -10.07
CA ASP A 124 -7.06 -11.30 -10.45
C ASP A 124 -5.69 -10.92 -9.86
N LEU A 125 -5.36 -11.40 -8.66
CA LEU A 125 -4.09 -11.12 -8.01
C LEU A 125 -2.96 -12.01 -8.52
N LEU A 126 -3.23 -13.29 -8.79
CA LEU A 126 -2.22 -14.33 -9.01
C LEU A 126 -2.24 -14.85 -10.46
N ARG A 127 -2.01 -13.98 -11.44
CA ARG A 127 -1.82 -14.41 -12.85
C ARG A 127 -0.41 -14.96 -13.06
N PRO A 128 -0.24 -16.27 -13.35
CA PRO A 128 1.07 -16.88 -13.50
C PRO A 128 1.85 -16.26 -14.67
N ASN A 129 3.17 -16.15 -14.50
CA ASN A 129 4.09 -15.64 -15.51
C ASN A 129 4.48 -16.75 -16.51
N LEU A 130 3.47 -17.38 -17.15
CA LEU A 130 3.63 -18.55 -18.01
C LEU A 130 4.61 -18.32 -19.18
N LEU A 131 4.63 -17.11 -19.73
CA LEU A 131 5.48 -16.79 -20.88
C LEU A 131 6.98 -16.88 -20.51
N GLU A 132 7.36 -16.32 -19.38
CA GLU A 132 8.74 -16.37 -18.90
C GLU A 132 9.12 -17.78 -18.44
N PHE A 133 8.20 -18.50 -17.77
CA PHE A 133 8.38 -19.91 -17.43
C PHE A 133 8.64 -20.76 -18.69
N ALA A 134 7.84 -20.60 -19.73
CA ALA A 134 8.01 -21.33 -20.98
C ALA A 134 9.34 -20.99 -21.66
N ARG A 135 9.70 -19.70 -21.74
CA ARG A 135 10.95 -19.25 -22.36
C ARG A 135 12.19 -19.76 -21.61
N LYS A 136 12.22 -19.63 -20.29
CA LYS A 136 13.34 -20.09 -19.46
C LYS A 136 13.41 -21.61 -19.39
N GLY A 137 12.26 -22.29 -19.30
CA GLY A 137 12.17 -23.75 -19.31
C GLY A 137 12.66 -24.37 -20.61
N ALA A 138 12.39 -23.77 -21.76
CA ALA A 138 12.88 -24.23 -23.06
C ALA A 138 14.42 -24.15 -23.16
N LEU A 139 15.06 -23.21 -22.46
CA LEU A 139 16.52 -23.05 -22.45
C LEU A 139 17.21 -23.88 -21.35
N MET A 140 16.47 -24.44 -20.42
CA MET A 140 16.99 -25.18 -19.25
C MET A 140 17.90 -26.36 -19.63
N PRO A 141 17.58 -27.20 -20.63
CA PRO A 141 18.46 -28.33 -21.01
C PRO A 141 19.82 -27.87 -21.51
N LEU A 142 19.86 -26.79 -22.32
CA LEU A 142 21.11 -26.23 -22.86
C LEU A 142 22.00 -25.65 -21.76
N ARG A 143 21.41 -24.99 -20.79
CA ARG A 143 22.11 -24.39 -19.65
C ARG A 143 22.58 -25.44 -18.64
N ALA A 144 21.79 -26.46 -18.38
CA ALA A 144 22.21 -27.60 -17.56
C ALA A 144 23.43 -28.32 -18.18
N LEU A 145 23.46 -28.46 -19.52
CA LEU A 145 24.61 -29.01 -20.24
C LEU A 145 25.84 -28.12 -20.15
N SER A 146 25.68 -26.79 -20.21
CA SER A 146 26.80 -25.84 -20.05
C SER A 146 27.37 -25.87 -18.63
N LEU A 147 26.52 -25.92 -17.61
CA LEU A 147 26.90 -26.06 -16.20
C LEU A 147 27.66 -27.40 -15.97
N ALA A 148 27.11 -28.50 -16.48
CA ALA A 148 27.76 -29.80 -16.39
C ALA A 148 29.17 -29.80 -17.04
N ARG A 149 29.33 -29.14 -18.20
CA ARG A 149 30.63 -28.97 -18.84
C ARG A 149 31.61 -28.14 -18.01
N GLN A 150 31.13 -27.07 -17.35
CA GLN A 150 31.96 -26.25 -16.47
C GLN A 150 32.43 -27.01 -15.23
N VAL A 151 31.53 -27.80 -14.60
CA VAL A 151 31.87 -28.67 -13.47
C VAL A 151 32.92 -29.74 -13.88
N LEU A 152 32.77 -30.32 -15.07
CA LEU A 152 33.70 -31.30 -15.58
C LEU A 152 35.07 -30.70 -15.99
N ALA A 153 35.08 -29.46 -16.48
CA ALA A 153 36.31 -28.77 -16.90
C ALA A 153 37.16 -28.27 -15.72
N GLN A 154 36.55 -28.03 -14.57
CA GLN A 154 37.23 -27.55 -13.35
C GLN A 154 36.78 -28.35 -12.12
N PRO A 155 37.15 -29.61 -11.99
CA PRO A 155 36.79 -30.41 -10.83
C PRO A 155 37.46 -29.84 -9.58
N GLY A 156 36.64 -29.31 -8.64
CA GLY A 156 37.07 -28.64 -7.43
C GLY A 156 37.02 -27.11 -7.43
N GLY A 157 36.73 -26.47 -8.57
CA GLY A 157 36.53 -25.01 -8.69
C GLY A 157 35.07 -24.55 -8.58
N VAL A 158 34.13 -25.49 -8.65
CA VAL A 158 32.69 -25.18 -8.61
C VAL A 158 32.07 -25.75 -7.32
N SER A 159 31.52 -24.89 -6.47
CA SER A 159 30.84 -25.33 -5.26
C SER A 159 29.41 -25.80 -5.56
N LEU A 160 28.81 -26.58 -4.65
CA LEU A 160 27.39 -26.92 -4.73
C LEU A 160 26.52 -25.66 -4.79
N MET A 161 26.96 -24.60 -4.12
CA MET A 161 26.27 -23.30 -4.11
C MET A 161 26.30 -22.68 -5.50
N ASP A 162 27.40 -22.74 -6.24
CA ASP A 162 27.48 -22.18 -7.61
C ASP A 162 26.54 -22.94 -8.57
N VAL A 163 26.40 -24.25 -8.36
CA VAL A 163 25.41 -25.04 -9.13
C VAL A 163 23.98 -24.63 -8.79
N LEU A 164 23.66 -24.46 -7.52
CA LEU A 164 22.34 -24.02 -7.08
C LEU A 164 22.00 -22.61 -7.58
N LEU A 165 22.95 -21.68 -7.53
CA LEU A 165 22.81 -20.33 -8.06
C LEU A 165 22.62 -20.35 -9.58
N GLY A 166 23.44 -21.12 -10.31
CA GLY A 166 23.28 -21.27 -11.76
C GLY A 166 21.97 -21.94 -12.19
N LEU A 167 21.37 -22.77 -11.34
CA LEU A 167 20.00 -23.26 -11.55
C LEU A 167 18.95 -22.18 -11.23
N ALA A 168 19.19 -21.36 -10.21
CA ALA A 168 18.29 -20.27 -9.83
C ALA A 168 18.19 -19.19 -10.93
N ASP A 169 19.23 -18.96 -11.73
CA ASP A 169 19.22 -18.07 -12.89
C ASP A 169 18.18 -18.47 -13.96
N ASN A 170 17.73 -19.73 -13.92
CA ASN A 170 16.70 -20.24 -14.83
C ASN A 170 15.28 -20.08 -14.28
N LEU A 171 15.13 -19.61 -13.05
CA LEU A 171 13.82 -19.25 -12.53
C LEU A 171 13.33 -17.94 -13.18
N PRO A 172 12.01 -17.75 -13.34
CA PRO A 172 11.47 -16.50 -13.82
C PRO A 172 11.77 -15.37 -12.82
N SER A 173 11.77 -14.13 -13.30
CA SER A 173 11.96 -12.92 -12.49
C SER A 173 10.89 -12.74 -11.40
N GLY A 174 9.72 -13.35 -11.59
CA GLY A 174 8.63 -13.44 -10.64
C GLY A 174 7.67 -14.57 -11.01
N ILE A 175 7.03 -15.16 -10.01
CA ILE A 175 6.04 -16.24 -10.19
C ILE A 175 4.80 -15.71 -10.92
N TYR A 176 4.39 -14.50 -10.61
CA TYR A 176 3.19 -13.85 -11.15
C TYR A 176 3.56 -12.58 -11.93
N THR A 177 2.68 -12.16 -12.86
CA THR A 177 2.92 -10.97 -13.70
C THR A 177 2.52 -9.65 -13.02
N GLY A 178 1.65 -9.69 -12.02
CA GLY A 178 1.01 -8.50 -11.43
C GLY A 178 -0.01 -7.79 -12.34
N ALA A 179 -0.14 -8.18 -13.61
CA ALA A 179 -1.06 -7.53 -14.55
C ALA A 179 -2.53 -7.60 -14.12
N GLY A 180 -2.90 -8.62 -13.34
CA GLY A 180 -4.25 -8.74 -12.83
C GLY A 180 -4.62 -7.64 -11.83
N ILE A 181 -3.65 -7.20 -11.01
CA ILE A 181 -3.83 -6.09 -10.07
C ILE A 181 -4.09 -4.79 -10.84
N GLU A 182 -3.29 -4.54 -11.89
CA GLU A 182 -3.44 -3.38 -12.77
C GLU A 182 -4.80 -3.37 -13.46
N ASP A 183 -5.18 -4.49 -14.10
CA ASP A 183 -6.46 -4.61 -14.83
C ASP A 183 -7.65 -4.42 -13.89
N TYR A 184 -7.60 -5.01 -12.70
CA TYR A 184 -8.64 -4.87 -11.69
C TYR A 184 -8.78 -3.41 -11.25
N LEU A 185 -7.66 -2.77 -10.87
CA LEU A 185 -7.69 -1.38 -10.40
C LEU A 185 -8.14 -0.45 -11.52
N ARG A 186 -7.64 -0.61 -12.75
CA ARG A 186 -8.09 0.16 -13.92
C ARG A 186 -9.59 0.05 -14.12
N GLN A 187 -10.17 -1.14 -13.96
CA GLN A 187 -11.61 -1.32 -14.06
C GLN A 187 -12.36 -0.55 -12.97
N VAL A 188 -11.88 -0.61 -11.71
CA VAL A 188 -12.49 0.12 -10.59
C VAL A 188 -12.38 1.64 -10.80
N LEU A 189 -11.23 2.12 -11.29
CA LEU A 189 -10.98 3.55 -11.51
C LEU A 189 -11.66 4.09 -12.78
N SER A 190 -12.17 3.21 -13.66
CA SER A 190 -12.95 3.60 -14.85
C SER A 190 -14.43 3.84 -14.56
N GLU A 191 -14.89 3.64 -13.32
CA GLU A 191 -16.27 3.88 -12.94
C GLU A 191 -16.59 5.39 -12.84
N PRO A 192 -17.84 5.80 -13.02
CA PRO A 192 -18.23 7.21 -12.96
C PRO A 192 -17.80 7.89 -11.67
N GLY A 193 -17.15 9.06 -11.77
CA GLY A 193 -16.66 9.84 -10.63
C GLY A 193 -15.27 9.42 -10.13
N ARG A 194 -14.62 8.47 -10.78
CA ARG A 194 -13.24 8.03 -10.50
C ARG A 194 -12.34 8.29 -11.70
N THR A 195 -11.04 8.24 -11.50
CA THR A 195 -10.03 8.45 -12.55
C THR A 195 -8.79 7.59 -12.33
N ASP A 196 -8.17 7.16 -13.43
CA ASP A 196 -6.86 6.47 -13.46
C ASP A 196 -5.71 7.45 -13.79
N ASP A 197 -5.98 8.77 -13.74
CA ASP A 197 -5.04 9.84 -13.99
C ASP A 197 -4.77 10.64 -12.69
N PHE A 198 -3.49 10.79 -12.32
CA PHE A 198 -3.09 11.55 -11.14
C PHE A 198 -3.51 13.02 -11.20
N ALA A 199 -3.48 13.63 -12.40
CA ALA A 199 -3.79 15.04 -12.60
C ALA A 199 -5.28 15.38 -12.42
N GLU A 200 -6.16 14.40 -12.60
CA GLU A 200 -7.61 14.58 -12.48
C GLU A 200 -8.11 14.40 -11.03
N LEU A 201 -7.26 13.92 -10.12
CA LEU A 201 -7.64 13.71 -8.73
C LEU A 201 -7.89 15.06 -8.01
N PRO A 202 -8.86 15.11 -7.08
CA PRO A 202 -9.14 16.32 -6.28
C PRO A 202 -8.10 16.54 -5.15
N CYS A 203 -7.20 15.60 -4.93
CA CYS A 203 -6.16 15.56 -3.91
C CYS A 203 -4.83 15.14 -4.52
N GLU A 204 -3.76 15.22 -3.76
CA GLU A 204 -2.45 14.75 -4.19
C GLU A 204 -2.29 13.26 -3.86
N LEU A 205 -1.91 12.47 -4.85
CA LEU A 205 -1.60 11.05 -4.67
C LEU A 205 -0.16 10.81 -5.10
N TYR A 206 0.62 10.17 -4.22
CA TYR A 206 1.99 9.75 -4.49
C TYR A 206 2.12 8.25 -4.30
N ILE A 207 2.72 7.58 -5.28
CA ILE A 207 2.97 6.15 -5.25
C ILE A 207 4.47 5.93 -5.41
N ALA A 208 5.07 5.17 -4.49
CA ALA A 208 6.50 4.90 -4.50
C ALA A 208 6.81 3.51 -5.06
N ALA A 209 7.80 3.43 -5.95
CA ALA A 209 8.42 2.20 -6.43
C ALA A 209 9.94 2.28 -6.27
N THR A 210 10.64 1.19 -6.54
CA THR A 210 12.11 1.11 -6.50
C THR A 210 12.63 0.69 -7.86
N ASP A 211 13.58 1.43 -8.40
CA ASP A 211 14.32 1.04 -9.61
C ASP A 211 15.33 -0.05 -9.23
N LEU A 212 15.21 -1.20 -9.90
CA LEU A 212 16.00 -2.38 -9.57
C LEU A 212 17.49 -2.21 -9.93
N ASP A 213 17.78 -1.46 -11.00
CA ASP A 213 19.15 -1.29 -11.50
C ASP A 213 19.89 -0.16 -10.78
N THR A 214 19.21 0.97 -10.51
CA THR A 214 19.83 2.12 -9.87
C THR A 214 19.68 2.12 -8.35
N CYS A 215 18.84 1.25 -7.78
CA CYS A 215 18.48 1.20 -6.37
C CYS A 215 17.86 2.53 -5.86
N GLU A 216 17.35 3.35 -6.75
CA GLU A 216 16.74 4.65 -6.42
C GLU A 216 15.23 4.51 -6.23
N ARG A 217 14.68 5.38 -5.38
CA ARG A 217 13.24 5.52 -5.22
C ARG A 217 12.64 6.28 -6.40
N VAL A 218 11.63 5.71 -7.04
CA VAL A 218 10.81 6.35 -8.07
C VAL A 218 9.48 6.72 -7.44
N VAL A 219 9.03 7.97 -7.64
CA VAL A 219 7.76 8.47 -7.12
C VAL A 219 6.88 8.87 -8.31
N PHE A 220 5.68 8.31 -8.37
CA PHE A 220 4.63 8.70 -9.30
C PHE A 220 3.70 9.74 -8.66
N GLY A 221 3.03 10.55 -9.48
CA GLY A 221 2.23 11.68 -9.02
C GLY A 221 3.01 12.98 -8.91
N VAL A 222 4.28 13.00 -9.37
CA VAL A 222 5.13 14.18 -9.50
C VAL A 222 5.31 14.55 -10.97
N ASP A 223 5.81 15.77 -11.23
CA ASP A 223 6.14 16.21 -12.59
C ASP A 223 7.06 15.20 -13.30
N GLY A 224 6.75 14.87 -14.55
CA GLY A 224 7.48 13.91 -15.37
C GLY A 224 6.95 12.47 -15.30
N SER A 225 5.83 12.24 -14.62
CA SER A 225 5.13 10.95 -14.57
C SER A 225 3.69 11.03 -15.11
N GLU A 226 3.38 12.08 -15.88
CA GLU A 226 2.01 12.39 -16.33
C GLU A 226 1.43 11.35 -17.30
N ASP A 227 2.29 10.58 -17.97
CA ASP A 227 1.92 9.52 -18.90
C ASP A 227 1.72 8.14 -18.24
N VAL A 228 1.95 8.04 -16.92
CA VAL A 228 1.82 6.79 -16.17
C VAL A 228 0.49 6.76 -15.43
N PRO A 229 -0.45 5.85 -15.80
CA PRO A 229 -1.71 5.73 -15.08
C PRO A 229 -1.50 5.23 -13.65
N ILE A 230 -2.42 5.60 -12.76
CA ILE A 230 -2.42 5.19 -11.35
C ILE A 230 -2.34 3.67 -11.22
N SER A 231 -3.13 2.94 -12.01
CA SER A 231 -3.17 1.47 -12.00
C SER A 231 -1.82 0.83 -12.33
N LEU A 232 -1.06 1.39 -13.28
CA LEU A 232 0.27 0.92 -13.63
C LEU A 232 1.31 1.27 -12.55
N ALA A 233 1.23 2.46 -11.97
CA ALA A 233 2.07 2.88 -10.85
C ALA A 233 1.87 1.97 -9.62
N VAL A 234 0.61 1.63 -9.31
CA VAL A 234 0.26 0.67 -8.24
C VAL A 234 0.84 -0.71 -8.51
N ARG A 235 0.75 -1.20 -9.76
CA ARG A 235 1.38 -2.48 -10.14
C ARG A 235 2.88 -2.45 -9.93
N ALA A 236 3.56 -1.38 -10.33
CA ALA A 236 5.01 -1.22 -10.14
C ALA A 236 5.37 -1.18 -8.65
N SER A 237 4.62 -0.40 -7.86
CA SER A 237 4.78 -0.30 -6.41
C SER A 237 4.56 -1.63 -5.68
N GLY A 238 3.67 -2.48 -6.20
CA GLY A 238 3.35 -3.79 -5.62
C GLY A 238 4.15 -4.96 -6.20
N ALA A 239 5.16 -4.70 -7.05
CA ALA A 239 5.98 -5.75 -7.66
C ALA A 239 7.01 -6.33 -6.68
N LEU A 240 6.52 -7.05 -5.67
CA LEU A 240 7.35 -7.68 -4.63
C LEU A 240 8.31 -8.69 -5.27
N PRO A 241 9.64 -8.55 -5.06
CA PRO A 241 10.64 -9.44 -5.63
C PRO A 241 10.36 -10.91 -5.36
N MET A 242 10.64 -11.77 -6.34
CA MET A 242 10.38 -13.22 -6.37
C MET A 242 8.89 -13.60 -6.47
N VAL A 243 7.97 -12.75 -6.00
CA VAL A 243 6.51 -12.99 -6.11
C VAL A 243 6.00 -12.47 -7.45
N TYR A 244 6.23 -11.20 -7.73
CA TYR A 244 5.83 -10.57 -8.98
C TYR A 244 7.04 -10.21 -9.84
N ALA A 245 6.87 -10.31 -11.16
CA ALA A 245 7.87 -9.86 -12.11
C ALA A 245 8.05 -8.33 -12.03
N PRO A 246 9.28 -7.81 -12.17
CA PRO A 246 9.53 -6.38 -12.28
C PRO A 246 8.68 -5.74 -13.37
N VAL A 247 8.25 -4.51 -13.16
CA VAL A 247 7.41 -3.76 -14.10
C VAL A 247 8.26 -2.78 -14.88
N LYS A 248 8.26 -2.93 -16.20
CA LYS A 248 8.98 -2.03 -17.09
C LYS A 248 8.13 -0.78 -17.36
N ILE A 249 8.64 0.39 -16.94
CA ILE A 249 8.06 1.70 -17.26
C ILE A 249 9.18 2.55 -17.85
N HIS A 250 8.99 3.01 -19.09
CA HIS A 250 10.03 3.62 -19.91
C HIS A 250 11.29 2.72 -19.99
N ASP A 251 12.46 3.24 -19.61
CA ASP A 251 13.72 2.50 -19.62
C ASP A 251 14.09 1.87 -18.27
N ARG A 252 13.17 1.90 -17.28
CA ARG A 252 13.40 1.41 -15.92
C ARG A 252 12.67 0.12 -15.63
N GLU A 253 13.30 -0.78 -14.89
CA GLU A 253 12.68 -1.97 -14.32
C GLU A 253 12.39 -1.73 -12.83
N LEU A 254 11.10 -1.67 -12.50
CA LEU A 254 10.62 -1.25 -11.18
C LEU A 254 10.12 -2.43 -10.37
N ILE A 255 10.46 -2.40 -9.10
CA ILE A 255 10.02 -3.35 -8.07
C ILE A 255 9.35 -2.61 -6.92
N ASP A 256 8.87 -3.36 -5.93
CA ASP A 256 8.14 -2.86 -4.76
C ASP A 256 8.85 -1.70 -4.07
N GLY A 257 8.10 -0.63 -3.82
CA GLY A 257 8.60 0.58 -3.16
C GLY A 257 9.04 0.36 -1.71
N GLY A 258 8.54 -0.71 -1.09
CA GLY A 258 8.92 -1.12 0.26
C GLY A 258 10.39 -1.53 0.40
N MET A 259 11.09 -1.78 -0.71
CA MET A 259 12.52 -2.07 -0.69
C MET A 259 13.35 -0.86 -0.23
N VAL A 260 12.95 0.35 -0.59
CA VAL A 260 13.59 1.59 -0.11
C VAL A 260 12.98 2.05 1.21
N SER A 261 11.65 2.11 1.31
CA SER A 261 10.94 2.48 2.53
C SER A 261 9.53 1.92 2.51
N THR A 262 9.10 1.29 3.60
CA THR A 262 7.75 0.70 3.67
C THR A 262 6.64 1.74 3.78
N THR A 263 6.93 2.93 4.24
CA THR A 263 5.93 4.00 4.42
C THR A 263 6.14 5.19 3.50
N ASN A 264 7.39 5.54 3.17
CA ASN A 264 7.73 6.73 2.35
C ASN A 264 7.08 8.03 2.87
N LEU A 265 6.94 8.19 4.19
CA LEU A 265 6.24 9.30 4.84
C LEU A 265 6.88 10.69 4.59
N ASP A 266 8.17 10.71 4.27
CA ASP A 266 8.91 11.91 3.90
C ASP A 266 8.30 12.62 2.67
N ILE A 267 7.69 11.87 1.76
CA ILE A 267 6.97 12.43 0.60
C ILE A 267 5.80 13.30 1.08
N ALA A 268 5.05 12.84 2.08
CA ALA A 268 3.93 13.61 2.64
C ALA A 268 4.39 14.92 3.29
N VAL A 269 5.52 14.88 4.00
CA VAL A 269 6.11 16.08 4.62
C VAL A 269 6.65 17.04 3.55
N GLU A 270 7.33 16.53 2.53
CA GLU A 270 7.81 17.32 1.38
C GLU A 270 6.65 17.95 0.59
N ALA A 271 5.49 17.28 0.52
CA ALA A 271 4.25 17.82 -0.03
C ALA A 271 3.62 18.92 0.86
N GLY A 272 4.18 19.21 2.03
CA GLY A 272 3.77 20.31 2.92
C GLY A 272 2.71 19.91 3.96
N ALA A 273 2.49 18.62 4.21
CA ALA A 273 1.57 18.17 5.25
C ALA A 273 2.08 18.57 6.65
N LYS A 274 1.14 18.96 7.52
CA LYS A 274 1.38 19.29 8.94
C LYS A 274 0.85 18.23 9.89
N LEU A 275 -0.12 17.45 9.45
CA LEU A 275 -0.54 16.21 10.09
C LEU A 275 -0.28 15.07 9.11
N VAL A 276 0.46 14.05 9.55
CA VAL A 276 0.74 12.84 8.78
C VAL A 276 0.27 11.63 9.59
N VAL A 277 -0.78 10.96 9.12
CA VAL A 277 -1.24 9.69 9.69
C VAL A 277 -0.63 8.56 8.89
N VAL A 278 0.15 7.71 9.53
CA VAL A 278 0.86 6.59 8.93
C VAL A 278 0.26 5.28 9.42
N ILE A 279 -0.16 4.41 8.51
CA ILE A 279 -0.54 3.03 8.82
C ILE A 279 0.55 2.11 8.24
N ASN A 280 1.24 1.37 9.12
CA ASN A 280 2.29 0.43 8.73
C ASN A 280 1.95 -0.99 9.20
N PRO A 281 1.47 -1.87 8.33
CA PRO A 281 1.14 -3.25 8.72
C PRO A 281 2.37 -4.16 8.84
N ILE A 282 3.58 -3.70 8.47
CA ILE A 282 4.80 -4.51 8.48
C ILE A 282 5.50 -4.39 9.84
N VAL A 283 5.17 -5.30 10.75
CA VAL A 283 5.81 -5.42 12.07
C VAL A 283 6.43 -6.82 12.22
N PRO A 284 7.67 -6.95 12.70
CA PRO A 284 8.27 -8.24 12.96
C PRO A 284 7.57 -8.90 14.16
N PHE A 285 7.51 -10.23 14.15
CA PHE A 285 6.98 -10.98 15.26
C PHE A 285 8.02 -11.08 16.40
N ILE A 286 7.61 -10.71 17.60
CA ILE A 286 8.39 -10.91 18.82
C ILE A 286 7.82 -12.12 19.54
N ASN A 287 8.57 -13.22 19.52
CA ASN A 287 8.16 -14.46 20.17
C ASN A 287 8.45 -14.40 21.68
N ASP A 288 7.43 -14.56 22.49
CA ASP A 288 7.56 -14.64 23.95
C ASP A 288 7.87 -16.05 24.46
N PHE A 289 7.86 -17.06 23.57
CA PHE A 289 8.06 -18.47 23.86
C PHE A 289 7.05 -19.11 24.83
N ALA A 290 6.01 -18.38 25.24
CA ALA A 290 4.98 -18.90 26.13
C ALA A 290 4.08 -19.93 25.44
N ASP A 291 3.75 -19.66 24.19
CA ASP A 291 2.89 -20.49 23.37
C ASP A 291 3.55 -20.98 22.08
N THR A 292 2.92 -21.94 21.43
CA THR A 292 3.35 -22.46 20.13
C THR A 292 2.53 -21.81 19.02
N VAL A 293 3.19 -21.21 18.05
CA VAL A 293 2.57 -20.58 16.89
C VAL A 293 2.15 -21.64 15.88
N LYS A 294 0.90 -21.59 15.36
CA LYS A 294 0.45 -22.48 14.29
C LYS A 294 1.12 -22.08 12.98
N THR A 295 1.70 -23.04 12.29
CA THR A 295 2.21 -22.82 10.92
C THR A 295 1.06 -22.88 9.90
N ILE A 296 1.30 -22.37 8.68
CA ILE A 296 0.39 -22.46 7.54
C ILE A 296 -0.11 -23.90 7.26
N HIS A 297 0.70 -24.91 7.65
CA HIS A 297 0.37 -26.34 7.48
C HIS A 297 -0.25 -26.98 8.75
N GLY A 298 -0.70 -26.16 9.71
CA GLY A 298 -1.32 -26.65 10.95
C GLY A 298 -0.36 -27.28 11.97
N ARG A 299 0.96 -27.28 11.69
CA ARG A 299 1.97 -27.69 12.69
C ARG A 299 2.14 -26.58 13.73
N ARG A 300 2.46 -26.96 14.96
CA ARG A 300 2.84 -26.02 16.00
C ARG A 300 4.35 -25.81 15.96
N ALA A 301 4.77 -24.58 15.78
CA ALA A 301 6.18 -24.17 15.80
C ALA A 301 6.46 -23.39 17.08
N ARG A 302 7.59 -23.65 17.69
CA ARG A 302 8.06 -22.89 18.87
C ARG A 302 8.93 -21.71 18.47
N ARG A 303 9.55 -21.79 17.31
CA ARG A 303 10.49 -20.78 16.80
C ARG A 303 10.15 -20.43 15.35
N VAL A 304 10.47 -19.22 14.95
CA VAL A 304 10.32 -18.78 13.55
C VAL A 304 11.10 -19.70 12.58
N SER A 305 12.27 -20.21 13.02
CA SER A 305 13.07 -21.15 12.24
C SER A 305 12.35 -22.46 11.88
N ASP A 306 11.41 -22.89 12.74
CA ASP A 306 10.63 -24.11 12.51
C ASP A 306 9.57 -23.94 11.40
N MET A 307 9.31 -22.69 10.99
CA MET A 307 8.32 -22.34 9.97
C MET A 307 8.86 -22.39 8.54
N GLY A 308 10.17 -22.57 8.39
CA GLY A 308 10.83 -22.77 7.09
C GLY A 308 11.35 -21.50 6.44
N PHE A 309 12.03 -21.71 5.30
CA PHE A 309 12.83 -20.69 4.59
C PHE A 309 12.07 -19.39 4.27
N ALA A 310 10.85 -19.50 3.73
CA ALA A 310 10.07 -18.34 3.33
C ALA A 310 9.69 -17.44 4.51
N GLN A 311 9.31 -18.04 5.66
CA GLN A 311 8.98 -17.29 6.88
C GLN A 311 10.20 -16.64 7.52
N ILE A 312 11.36 -17.32 7.49
CA ILE A 312 12.62 -16.72 7.96
C ILE A 312 12.96 -15.49 7.13
N GLY A 313 12.89 -15.61 5.80
CA GLY A 313 13.17 -14.50 4.89
C GLY A 313 12.21 -13.32 5.10
N TYR A 314 10.91 -13.61 5.28
CA TYR A 314 9.92 -12.59 5.52
C TYR A 314 10.10 -11.91 6.89
N GLN A 315 10.40 -12.67 7.92
CA GLN A 315 10.71 -12.12 9.25
C GLN A 315 11.96 -11.22 9.20
N ALA A 316 13.00 -11.65 8.48
CA ALA A 316 14.21 -10.83 8.31
C ALA A 316 13.91 -9.51 7.59
N PHE A 317 13.11 -9.54 6.52
CA PHE A 317 12.63 -8.32 5.83
C PHE A 317 11.85 -7.41 6.78
N LYS A 318 10.86 -7.95 7.52
CA LYS A 318 10.10 -7.20 8.51
C LYS A 318 11.00 -6.53 9.56
N LEU A 319 11.99 -7.28 10.05
CA LEU A 319 12.93 -6.78 11.07
C LEU A 319 13.69 -5.56 10.56
N VAL A 320 14.29 -5.64 9.37
CA VAL A 320 15.05 -4.53 8.77
C VAL A 320 14.16 -3.32 8.50
N ALA A 321 12.99 -3.55 7.92
CA ALA A 321 12.04 -2.49 7.61
C ALA A 321 11.53 -1.75 8.87
N HIS A 322 11.15 -2.50 9.88
CA HIS A 322 10.67 -1.98 11.15
C HIS A 322 11.76 -1.20 11.92
N GLN A 323 12.98 -1.77 12.02
CA GLN A 323 14.10 -1.07 12.66
C GLN A 323 14.40 0.26 11.96
N ARG A 324 14.42 0.27 10.62
CA ARG A 324 14.65 1.49 9.85
C ARG A 324 13.59 2.55 10.12
N LEU A 325 12.30 2.18 10.13
CA LEU A 325 11.20 3.09 10.42
C LEU A 325 11.31 3.66 11.85
N HIS A 326 11.56 2.80 12.84
CA HIS A 326 11.64 3.20 14.24
C HIS A 326 12.90 4.02 14.56
N GLU A 327 14.03 3.77 13.90
CA GLU A 327 15.20 4.66 14.02
C GLU A 327 14.91 6.06 13.46
N LEU A 328 14.19 6.15 12.34
CA LEU A 328 13.74 7.44 11.82
C LEU A 328 12.73 8.10 12.77
N ALA A 329 11.83 7.33 13.35
CA ALA A 329 10.79 7.83 14.26
C ALA A 329 11.37 8.52 15.50
N LYS A 330 12.52 8.09 16.01
CA LYS A 330 13.22 8.73 17.15
C LYS A 330 13.65 10.16 16.86
N THR A 331 13.81 10.52 15.60
CA THR A 331 14.32 11.82 15.16
C THR A 331 13.27 12.66 14.41
N TRP A 332 12.01 12.24 14.37
CA TRP A 332 10.98 12.93 13.59
C TRP A 332 10.75 14.37 14.06
N GLU A 333 10.70 14.61 15.36
CA GLU A 333 10.49 15.96 15.92
C GLU A 333 11.62 16.93 15.52
N GLU A 334 12.87 16.45 15.52
CA GLU A 334 14.02 17.24 15.11
C GLU A 334 14.09 17.42 13.59
N ARG A 335 13.71 16.36 12.85
CA ARG A 335 13.83 16.31 11.39
C ARG A 335 12.70 17.05 10.68
N TYR A 336 11.50 17.01 11.27
CA TYR A 336 10.27 17.59 10.71
C TYR A 336 9.60 18.53 11.70
N PRO A 337 10.23 19.65 12.07
CA PRO A 337 9.70 20.56 13.08
C PRO A 337 8.34 21.11 12.64
N GLY A 338 7.37 21.06 13.56
CA GLY A 338 6.01 21.53 13.33
C GLY A 338 5.16 20.61 12.43
N VAL A 339 5.53 19.34 12.34
CA VAL A 339 4.72 18.29 11.72
C VAL A 339 4.33 17.26 12.78
N ASP A 340 3.04 17.06 12.98
CA ASP A 340 2.52 15.99 13.82
C ASP A 340 2.46 14.68 13.03
N ILE A 341 3.13 13.63 13.52
CA ILE A 341 3.15 12.30 12.89
C ILE A 341 2.51 11.30 13.84
N VAL A 342 1.46 10.63 13.35
CA VAL A 342 0.74 9.57 14.06
C VAL A 342 1.03 8.24 13.38
N LEU A 343 1.73 7.34 14.07
CA LEU A 343 2.06 6.01 13.57
C LEU A 343 1.11 4.96 14.17
N ILE A 344 0.44 4.24 13.28
CA ILE A 344 -0.47 3.13 13.60
C ILE A 344 0.14 1.84 13.05
N GLU A 345 0.39 0.86 13.95
CA GLU A 345 0.98 -0.43 13.64
C GLU A 345 0.30 -1.53 14.45
N PRO A 346 0.28 -2.79 13.94
CA PRO A 346 -0.01 -3.96 14.75
C PRO A 346 0.98 -4.07 15.94
N GLU A 347 0.57 -4.74 16.99
CA GLU A 347 1.51 -5.04 18.07
C GLU A 347 2.55 -6.08 17.64
N PRO A 348 3.80 -6.01 18.12
CA PRO A 348 4.83 -6.98 17.77
C PRO A 348 4.52 -8.43 18.20
N ALA A 349 3.64 -8.61 19.17
CA ALA A 349 3.15 -9.92 19.64
C ALA A 349 1.89 -10.39 18.88
N ASP A 350 1.51 -9.71 17.81
CA ASP A 350 0.32 -10.04 17.01
C ASP A 350 0.50 -11.34 16.22
N GLU A 351 0.03 -12.43 16.81
CA GLU A 351 0.14 -13.77 16.23
C GLU A 351 -0.64 -13.87 14.91
N LEU A 352 -1.81 -13.25 14.79
CA LEU A 352 -2.64 -13.35 13.61
C LEU A 352 -1.94 -12.75 12.39
N MET A 353 -1.37 -11.54 12.55
CA MET A 353 -0.60 -10.86 11.48
C MET A 353 0.71 -11.61 11.16
N PHE A 354 1.25 -12.37 12.09
CA PHE A 354 2.44 -13.18 11.85
C PHE A 354 2.13 -14.53 11.20
N GLN A 355 1.12 -15.25 11.69
CA GLN A 355 0.74 -16.58 11.19
C GLN A 355 0.16 -16.53 9.79
N THR A 356 -0.46 -15.40 9.43
CA THR A 356 -1.12 -15.26 8.13
C THR A 356 -0.09 -14.97 7.04
N SER A 357 -0.14 -15.76 5.96
CA SER A 357 0.66 -15.49 4.77
C SER A 357 0.34 -14.11 4.19
N MET A 358 1.34 -13.39 3.68
CA MET A 358 1.16 -12.10 2.99
C MET A 358 0.10 -12.12 1.88
N MET A 359 -0.16 -13.29 1.30
CA MET A 359 -1.11 -13.49 0.20
C MET A 359 -2.33 -14.32 0.63
N SER A 360 -2.68 -14.34 1.94
CA SER A 360 -3.81 -15.13 2.42
C SER A 360 -5.16 -14.48 2.09
N PHE A 361 -5.73 -14.88 0.99
CA PHE A 361 -7.09 -14.47 0.61
C PHE A 361 -8.17 -15.07 1.51
N ALA A 362 -7.95 -16.28 2.03
CA ALA A 362 -8.91 -16.97 2.89
C ALA A 362 -9.14 -16.24 4.21
N SER A 363 -8.12 -15.66 4.79
CA SER A 363 -8.16 -14.98 6.10
C SER A 363 -8.58 -13.50 6.01
N ARG A 364 -8.96 -12.99 4.83
CA ARG A 364 -9.19 -11.55 4.61
C ARG A 364 -10.24 -10.94 5.55
N VAL A 365 -11.32 -11.65 5.84
CA VAL A 365 -12.39 -11.15 6.73
C VAL A 365 -11.88 -11.05 8.17
N GLU A 366 -11.15 -12.05 8.63
CA GLU A 366 -10.56 -12.10 9.97
C GLU A 366 -9.52 -10.98 10.15
N ILE A 367 -8.66 -10.77 9.15
CA ILE A 367 -7.63 -9.70 9.18
C ILE A 367 -8.26 -8.31 9.14
N ALA A 368 -9.27 -8.07 8.29
CA ALA A 368 -9.98 -6.80 8.25
C ALA A 368 -10.64 -6.46 9.58
N ARG A 369 -11.28 -7.47 10.19
CA ARG A 369 -11.84 -7.36 11.54
C ARG A 369 -10.75 -7.04 12.57
N HIS A 370 -9.66 -7.78 12.54
CA HIS A 370 -8.53 -7.59 13.45
C HIS A 370 -7.93 -6.19 13.35
N GLY A 371 -7.70 -5.68 12.12
CA GLY A 371 -7.26 -4.30 11.90
C GLY A 371 -8.21 -3.27 12.50
N PHE A 372 -9.51 -3.47 12.33
CA PHE A 372 -10.52 -2.60 12.92
C PHE A 372 -10.52 -2.66 14.46
N GLU A 373 -10.49 -3.85 15.05
CA GLU A 373 -10.54 -4.05 16.51
C GLU A 373 -9.27 -3.56 17.20
N SER A 374 -8.09 -3.95 16.71
CA SER A 374 -6.80 -3.60 17.30
C SER A 374 -6.56 -2.10 17.28
N VAL A 375 -6.83 -1.45 16.14
CA VAL A 375 -6.69 0.00 16.01
C VAL A 375 -7.73 0.74 16.87
N THR A 376 -8.97 0.27 16.91
CA THR A 376 -10.02 0.89 17.78
C THR A 376 -9.62 0.80 19.26
N LYS A 377 -9.12 -0.35 19.72
CA LYS A 377 -8.65 -0.52 21.11
C LYS A 377 -7.46 0.40 21.43
N ARG A 378 -6.51 0.51 20.52
CA ARG A 378 -5.36 1.41 20.67
C ARG A 378 -5.79 2.87 20.73
N LEU A 379 -6.68 3.30 19.84
CA LEU A 379 -7.23 4.65 19.84
C LEU A 379 -8.00 4.95 21.14
N ALA A 380 -8.70 3.97 21.71
CA ALA A 380 -9.37 4.09 22.99
C ALA A 380 -8.38 4.23 24.16
N GLY A 381 -7.32 3.42 24.16
CA GLY A 381 -6.29 3.41 25.20
C GLY A 381 -5.46 4.69 25.27
N GLU A 382 -5.17 5.28 24.12
CA GLU A 382 -4.36 6.51 23.98
C GLU A 382 -5.23 7.73 23.59
N TYR A 383 -6.53 7.71 23.86
CA TYR A 383 -7.52 8.66 23.34
C TYR A 383 -7.09 10.12 23.49
N GLN A 384 -6.64 10.53 24.69
CA GLN A 384 -6.27 11.92 24.97
C GLN A 384 -5.14 12.41 24.04
N ARG A 385 -4.13 11.57 23.81
CA ARG A 385 -3.02 11.88 22.91
C ARG A 385 -3.49 12.12 21.47
N TYR A 386 -4.38 11.25 20.97
CA TYR A 386 -4.94 11.41 19.62
C TYR A 386 -5.87 12.61 19.52
N GLN A 387 -6.64 12.91 20.59
CA GLN A 387 -7.49 14.08 20.67
C GLN A 387 -6.67 15.37 20.57
N ASP A 388 -5.61 15.50 21.36
CA ASP A 388 -4.75 16.68 21.36
C ASP A 388 -4.11 16.95 19.99
N VAL A 389 -3.72 15.90 19.28
CA VAL A 389 -3.20 16.01 17.91
C VAL A 389 -4.30 16.41 16.93
N ALA A 390 -5.43 15.72 16.92
CA ALA A 390 -6.53 15.96 16.00
C ALA A 390 -7.10 17.39 16.13
N GLU A 391 -7.30 17.87 17.35
CA GLU A 391 -7.83 19.22 17.65
C GLU A 391 -6.90 20.33 17.12
N ARG A 392 -5.57 20.15 17.18
CA ARG A 392 -4.61 21.11 16.58
C ARG A 392 -4.84 21.29 15.08
N HIS A 393 -5.31 20.26 14.40
CA HIS A 393 -5.57 20.26 12.96
C HIS A 393 -7.06 20.40 12.60
N GLY A 394 -7.91 20.76 13.59
CA GLY A 394 -9.33 21.01 13.38
C GLY A 394 -10.14 19.74 13.08
N ILE A 395 -9.66 18.58 13.54
CA ILE A 395 -10.36 17.30 13.42
C ILE A 395 -10.97 16.96 14.77
N ASP A 396 -12.30 16.87 14.82
CA ASP A 396 -13.03 16.48 16.01
C ASP A 396 -13.11 14.97 16.10
N ILE A 397 -12.77 14.40 17.27
CA ILE A 397 -12.86 12.96 17.50
C ILE A 397 -13.79 12.62 18.67
N SER A 398 -14.45 11.46 18.63
CA SER A 398 -15.47 11.05 19.58
C SER A 398 -15.07 9.82 20.41
N GLY A 399 -14.58 10.05 21.63
CA GLY A 399 -14.29 8.98 22.58
C GLY A 399 -15.53 8.18 23.01
N LYS A 400 -16.73 8.74 22.90
CA LYS A 400 -17.96 7.99 23.18
C LYS A 400 -18.19 6.88 22.17
N ARG A 401 -18.01 7.18 20.85
CA ARG A 401 -18.15 6.17 19.77
C ARG A 401 -17.16 5.04 19.95
N VAL A 402 -15.89 5.38 20.21
CA VAL A 402 -14.81 4.40 20.39
C VAL A 402 -15.12 3.49 21.58
N ARG A 403 -15.46 4.05 22.75
CA ARG A 403 -15.80 3.24 23.94
C ARG A 403 -16.99 2.31 23.71
N GLN A 404 -18.04 2.77 23.06
CA GLN A 404 -19.21 1.93 22.75
C GLN A 404 -18.84 0.73 21.88
N VAL A 405 -17.92 0.91 20.94
CA VAL A 405 -17.46 -0.19 20.07
C VAL A 405 -16.56 -1.16 20.84
N VAL A 406 -15.66 -0.65 21.69
CA VAL A 406 -14.80 -1.50 22.53
C VAL A 406 -15.62 -2.33 23.51
N GLU A 407 -16.59 -1.72 24.21
CA GLU A 407 -17.50 -2.44 25.11
C GLU A 407 -18.25 -3.57 24.40
N HIS A 408 -18.59 -3.37 23.12
CA HIS A 408 -19.26 -4.40 22.32
C HIS A 408 -18.34 -5.55 21.93
N PHE A 409 -17.08 -5.28 21.65
CA PHE A 409 -16.07 -6.32 21.39
C PHE A 409 -15.84 -7.21 22.61
N ASP A 410 -15.80 -6.59 23.80
CA ASP A 410 -15.55 -7.31 25.05
C ASP A 410 -16.78 -8.14 25.48
N ALA A 411 -17.99 -7.74 25.08
CA ALA A 411 -19.22 -8.45 25.38
C ALA A 411 -19.50 -9.68 24.51
N GLU A 412 -19.09 -9.64 23.23
CA GLU A 412 -19.32 -10.73 22.26
C GLU A 412 -18.04 -11.02 21.43
N PRO A 413 -16.98 -11.61 21.99
CA PRO A 413 -15.69 -11.70 21.32
C PRO A 413 -15.65 -12.62 20.07
N GLU A 414 -16.60 -13.51 19.87
CA GLU A 414 -16.49 -14.56 18.83
C GLU A 414 -17.55 -14.54 17.72
N SER A 415 -18.59 -13.67 17.77
CA SER A 415 -19.65 -13.76 16.77
C SER A 415 -19.45 -12.84 15.57
N VAL A 416 -19.28 -13.44 14.38
CA VAL A 416 -19.29 -12.72 13.09
C VAL A 416 -20.57 -11.89 12.90
N SER A 417 -21.68 -12.28 13.55
CA SER A 417 -22.96 -11.58 13.49
C SER A 417 -22.98 -10.28 14.31
N ALA A 418 -22.30 -10.25 15.46
CA ALA A 418 -22.17 -9.05 16.29
C ALA A 418 -21.37 -7.98 15.57
N TRP A 419 -20.25 -8.37 14.97
CA TRP A 419 -19.41 -7.48 14.17
C TRP A 419 -20.18 -6.85 12.98
N ARG A 420 -21.01 -7.64 12.29
CA ARG A 420 -21.91 -7.14 11.23
C ARG A 420 -22.85 -6.05 11.75
N LYS A 421 -23.48 -6.24 12.91
CA LYS A 421 -24.38 -5.27 13.53
C LYS A 421 -23.66 -3.98 13.92
N ILE A 422 -22.40 -4.06 14.36
CA ILE A 422 -21.57 -2.88 14.68
C ILE A 422 -21.31 -2.05 13.43
N LEU A 423 -20.91 -2.70 12.34
CA LEU A 423 -20.68 -2.02 11.05
C LEU A 423 -21.97 -1.37 10.53
N GLU A 424 -23.09 -2.09 10.51
CA GLU A 424 -24.40 -1.58 10.08
C GLU A 424 -24.88 -0.44 10.97
N GLY A 425 -24.70 -0.55 12.28
CA GLY A 425 -25.09 0.47 13.26
C GLY A 425 -24.28 1.74 13.15
N THR A 426 -22.97 1.65 12.94
CA THR A 426 -22.09 2.81 12.78
C THR A 426 -22.29 3.50 11.44
N THR A 427 -22.50 2.75 10.35
CA THR A 427 -22.82 3.29 9.02
C THR A 427 -24.15 4.03 9.02
N GLY A 428 -25.19 3.44 9.62
CA GLY A 428 -26.51 4.08 9.74
C GLY A 428 -26.50 5.34 10.58
N ALA A 429 -25.63 5.47 11.57
CA ALA A 429 -25.45 6.67 12.37
C ALA A 429 -24.73 7.78 11.61
N LEU A 430 -23.69 7.44 10.85
CA LEU A 430 -22.92 8.38 10.00
C LEU A 430 -23.78 8.95 8.86
N LEU A 431 -24.56 8.10 8.17
CA LEU A 431 -25.45 8.54 7.10
C LEU A 431 -26.56 9.47 7.60
N ARG A 432 -27.11 9.24 8.80
CA ARG A 432 -28.10 10.14 9.41
C ARG A 432 -27.52 11.50 9.77
N GLN A 433 -26.26 11.57 10.19
CA GLN A 433 -25.58 12.83 10.49
C GLN A 433 -25.20 13.61 9.23
N ALA A 434 -24.74 12.94 8.17
CA ALA A 434 -24.46 13.57 6.88
C ALA A 434 -25.74 14.17 6.27
N GLY A 435 -26.90 13.49 6.41
CA GLY A 435 -28.20 14.00 5.96
C GLY A 435 -28.72 15.18 6.79
N SER A 436 -28.36 15.30 8.07
CA SER A 436 -28.77 16.43 8.93
C SER A 436 -27.85 17.65 8.82
N ALA A 437 -26.65 17.51 8.29
CA ALA A 437 -25.73 18.62 8.00
C ALA A 437 -25.95 19.25 6.62
N ALA A 438 -26.76 18.60 5.77
CA ALA A 438 -27.12 19.06 4.42
C ALA A 438 -28.54 19.70 4.37
N SER A 439 -29.28 19.71 5.47
CA SER A 439 -30.56 20.41 5.69
C SER A 439 -30.36 21.65 6.60
#